data_aefed834845fc9609176d9c85084a681
#
_entry.id   aefed834845fc9609176d9c85084a681
#
_cell.length_a   1.000
_cell.length_b   1.000
_cell.length_c   1.000
_cell.angle_alpha   90.00
_cell.angle_beta   90.00
_cell.angle_gamma   90.00
#
_symmetry.space_group_name_H-M   'P 1'
#
loop_
_entity.id
_entity.type
_entity.pdbx_description
1 polymer ?
#
loop_
_entity_poly.entity_id
_entity_poly.type
_entity_poly.pdbx_seq_one_letter_code
_entity_poly.pdbx_strand_id
1 'polypeptide(L)'
;CISDRSDIVTSSGALDATGGSPILYEHLFWFLGHPEVYIILLPALGMTSEIISTCSRKPIFGYRAMIGSMLAIGFLSFIVWGHHMFLTGMNPFLGGVFTFTTLLIAIPSAVKAFNYITTIWKGNVIMTPAMLFCIGSVSTFISGGVTGIILADSALDISQHDTYFVVGHFHIVMGITASLGMF
;
A
#
# COMPACT_ATOMS: atom_id res chain seq x y z
N CYS A 1 29.09 9.10 11.03
CA CYS A 1 27.95 8.28 10.57
C CYS A 1 28.38 7.36 9.45
N ILE A 2 27.75 6.17 9.33
CA ILE A 2 28.07 5.17 8.29
C ILE A 2 27.88 5.73 6.88
N SER A 3 26.93 6.68 6.71
CA SER A 3 26.64 7.34 5.43
C SER A 3 27.74 8.28 4.92
N ASP A 4 28.62 8.74 5.78
CA ASP A 4 29.62 9.76 5.42
C ASP A 4 30.90 9.16 4.80
N ARG A 5 31.00 7.83 4.69
CA ARG A 5 32.19 7.12 4.22
C ARG A 5 31.99 6.24 3.02
N SER A 6 30.79 6.26 2.40
CA SER A 6 30.61 5.53 1.15
C SER A 6 31.15 6.35 -0.01
N ASP A 7 32.25 5.90 -0.54
CA ASP A 7 32.85 6.46 -1.74
C ASP A 7 31.91 6.24 -2.93
N ILE A 8 31.52 7.31 -3.60
CA ILE A 8 30.76 7.25 -4.85
C ILE A 8 31.77 7.27 -5.99
N VAL A 9 31.74 6.23 -6.81
CA VAL A 9 32.54 6.21 -8.04
C VAL A 9 31.85 7.12 -9.05
N THR A 10 32.52 8.20 -9.43
CA THR A 10 32.04 9.12 -10.47
C THR A 10 32.18 8.48 -11.87
N SER A 11 31.51 9.07 -12.87
CA SER A 11 31.62 8.63 -14.27
C SER A 11 33.06 8.63 -14.83
N SER A 12 33.99 9.33 -14.18
CA SER A 12 35.43 9.34 -14.49
C SER A 12 36.23 8.23 -13.79
N GLY A 13 35.56 7.38 -12.97
CA GLY A 13 36.23 6.36 -12.16
C GLY A 13 36.90 6.90 -10.90
N ALA A 14 36.78 8.21 -10.61
CA ALA A 14 37.32 8.79 -9.40
C ALA A 14 36.37 8.52 -8.24
N LEU A 15 36.93 8.27 -7.03
CA LEU A 15 36.16 8.19 -5.79
C LEU A 15 35.81 9.60 -5.35
N ASP A 16 34.54 9.90 -5.28
CA ASP A 16 34.04 11.15 -4.72
C ASP A 16 33.66 10.94 -3.25
N ALA A 17 34.38 11.56 -2.34
CA ALA A 17 34.21 11.48 -0.90
C ALA A 17 33.05 12.38 -0.39
N THR A 18 32.13 12.82 -1.26
CA THR A 18 31.05 13.75 -0.90
C THR A 18 29.89 13.15 -0.10
N GLY A 19 30.02 11.89 0.31
CA GLY A 19 29.24 11.32 1.37
C GLY A 19 28.00 10.54 0.97
N GLY A 20 27.85 9.37 1.52
CA GLY A 20 26.66 8.55 1.56
C GLY A 20 26.35 7.73 0.31
N SER A 21 25.65 6.61 0.54
CA SER A 21 25.09 5.81 -0.56
C SER A 21 23.62 6.20 -0.77
N PRO A 22 23.20 6.65 -1.97
CA PRO A 22 21.79 6.88 -2.28
C PRO A 22 20.93 5.64 -2.03
N ILE A 23 21.46 4.44 -2.33
CA ILE A 23 20.74 3.17 -2.10
C ILE A 23 20.50 2.93 -0.60
N LEU A 24 21.52 3.18 0.25
CA LEU A 24 21.34 3.06 1.71
C LEU A 24 20.31 4.04 2.23
N TYR A 25 20.36 5.30 1.78
CA TYR A 25 19.36 6.31 2.12
C TYR A 25 17.95 5.85 1.75
N GLU A 26 17.76 5.35 0.53
CA GLU A 26 16.46 4.91 0.04
C GLU A 26 15.93 3.70 0.82
N HIS A 27 16.78 2.73 1.18
CA HIS A 27 16.38 1.62 2.05
C HIS A 27 15.90 2.09 3.41
N LEU A 28 16.62 3.01 4.04
CA LEU A 28 16.24 3.55 5.35
C LEU A 28 14.96 4.40 5.26
N PHE A 29 14.82 5.20 4.21
CA PHE A 29 13.64 6.03 3.98
C PHE A 29 12.39 5.17 3.72
N TRP A 30 12.47 4.20 2.82
CA TRP A 30 11.31 3.39 2.42
C TRP A 30 10.93 2.34 3.45
N PHE A 31 11.88 1.92 4.31
CA PHE A 31 11.56 1.07 5.45
C PHE A 31 10.55 1.72 6.41
N LEU A 32 10.56 3.04 6.51
CA LEU A 32 9.53 3.81 7.19
C LEU A 32 8.41 4.25 6.25
N GLY A 33 8.75 4.74 5.06
CA GLY A 33 7.81 5.40 4.15
C GLY A 33 6.71 4.47 3.63
N HIS A 34 6.99 3.18 3.43
CA HIS A 34 5.94 2.24 3.04
C HIS A 34 4.98 1.90 4.20
N PRO A 35 5.43 1.52 5.40
CA PRO A 35 4.52 1.36 6.54
C PRO A 35 3.69 2.62 6.85
N GLU A 36 4.20 3.82 6.61
CA GLU A 36 3.50 5.08 6.85
C GLU A 36 2.16 5.14 6.11
N VAL A 37 2.11 4.73 4.84
CA VAL A 37 0.85 4.72 4.07
C VAL A 37 -0.17 3.77 4.67
N TYR A 38 0.27 2.65 5.25
CA TYR A 38 -0.64 1.71 5.94
C TYR A 38 -1.07 2.22 7.32
N ILE A 39 -0.24 2.99 8.01
CA ILE A 39 -0.62 3.66 9.28
C ILE A 39 -1.79 4.61 9.05
N ILE A 40 -1.86 5.26 7.91
CA ILE A 40 -2.98 6.13 7.54
C ILE A 40 -4.18 5.31 7.07
N LEU A 41 -3.95 4.31 6.23
CA LEU A 41 -5.02 3.54 5.59
C LEU A 41 -5.78 2.62 6.57
N LEU A 42 -5.08 1.90 7.45
CA LEU A 42 -5.72 0.89 8.31
C LEU A 42 -6.76 1.46 9.29
N PRO A 43 -6.53 2.60 9.96
CA PRO A 43 -7.56 3.24 10.78
C PRO A 43 -8.79 3.67 9.97
N ALA A 44 -8.60 4.23 8.78
CA ALA A 44 -9.69 4.61 7.89
C ALA A 44 -10.54 3.40 7.48
N LEU A 45 -9.91 2.27 7.14
CA LEU A 45 -10.61 1.02 6.87
C LEU A 45 -11.30 0.45 8.11
N GLY A 46 -10.76 0.71 9.31
CA GLY A 46 -11.43 0.40 10.58
C GLY A 46 -12.75 1.17 10.73
N MET A 47 -12.72 2.50 10.56
CA MET A 47 -13.91 3.35 10.60
C MET A 47 -14.92 2.97 9.52
N THR A 48 -14.46 2.72 8.30
CA THR A 48 -15.30 2.21 7.20
C THR A 48 -16.02 0.91 7.59
N SER A 49 -15.35 0.02 8.33
CA SER A 49 -15.96 -1.23 8.80
C SER A 49 -17.14 -0.97 9.74
N GLU A 50 -16.98 -0.08 10.71
CA GLU A 50 -18.03 0.28 11.67
C GLU A 50 -19.22 0.96 10.98
N ILE A 51 -18.97 1.89 10.07
CA ILE A 51 -20.02 2.62 9.36
C ILE A 51 -20.80 1.66 8.45
N ILE A 52 -20.11 0.81 7.67
CA ILE A 52 -20.77 -0.16 6.79
C ILE A 52 -21.62 -1.13 7.60
N SER A 53 -21.12 -1.66 8.71
CA SER A 53 -21.87 -2.55 9.59
C SER A 53 -23.14 -1.87 10.14
N THR A 54 -22.99 -0.67 10.66
CA THR A 54 -24.09 0.12 11.23
C THR A 54 -25.13 0.49 10.19
N CYS A 55 -24.72 1.03 9.05
CA CYS A 55 -25.61 1.49 7.98
C CYS A 55 -26.25 0.33 7.20
N SER A 56 -25.60 -0.83 7.13
CA SER A 56 -26.18 -2.04 6.52
C SER A 56 -27.07 -2.82 7.50
N ARG A 57 -27.08 -2.45 8.78
CA ARG A 57 -27.79 -3.16 9.86
C ARG A 57 -27.43 -4.65 9.93
N LYS A 58 -26.19 -4.97 9.64
CA LYS A 58 -25.63 -6.32 9.65
C LYS A 58 -24.27 -6.33 10.32
N PRO A 59 -23.93 -7.41 11.04
CA PRO A 59 -22.57 -7.61 11.50
C PRO A 59 -21.63 -7.73 10.31
N ILE A 60 -20.35 -7.35 10.49
CA ILE A 60 -19.32 -7.50 9.46
C ILE A 60 -19.22 -8.97 9.06
N PHE A 61 -19.35 -9.22 7.76
CA PHE A 61 -19.15 -10.56 7.23
C PHE A 61 -17.70 -11.00 7.43
N GLY A 62 -17.52 -12.22 7.95
CA GLY A 62 -16.20 -12.77 8.16
C GLY A 62 -15.33 -11.96 9.14
N TYR A 63 -15.85 -11.53 10.27
CA TYR A 63 -15.16 -10.66 11.24
C TYR A 63 -13.74 -11.12 11.58
N ARG A 64 -13.53 -12.43 11.81
CA ARG A 64 -12.18 -12.98 12.08
C ARG A 64 -11.25 -12.82 10.88
N ALA A 65 -11.76 -13.06 9.66
CA ALA A 65 -10.99 -12.87 8.43
C ALA A 65 -10.68 -11.38 8.19
N MET A 66 -11.61 -10.48 8.55
CA MET A 66 -11.40 -9.03 8.47
C MET A 66 -10.27 -8.57 9.40
N ILE A 67 -10.26 -9.01 10.66
CA ILE A 67 -9.17 -8.69 11.61
C ILE A 67 -7.87 -9.34 11.16
N GLY A 68 -7.90 -10.62 10.78
CA GLY A 68 -6.72 -11.33 10.29
C GLY A 68 -6.09 -10.66 9.07
N SER A 69 -6.91 -10.14 8.15
CA SER A 69 -6.41 -9.39 6.99
C SER A 69 -5.78 -8.05 7.36
N MET A 70 -6.32 -7.33 8.36
CA MET A 70 -5.69 -6.11 8.87
C MET A 70 -4.32 -6.38 9.48
N LEU A 71 -4.24 -7.41 10.33
CA LEU A 71 -2.96 -7.81 10.95
C LEU A 71 -1.94 -8.29 9.91
N ALA A 72 -2.40 -9.05 8.90
CA ALA A 72 -1.54 -9.51 7.82
C ALA A 72 -0.98 -8.33 6.99
N ILE A 73 -1.82 -7.36 6.63
CA ILE A 73 -1.37 -6.15 5.92
C ILE A 73 -0.36 -5.38 6.78
N GLY A 74 -0.68 -5.16 8.07
CA GLY A 74 0.23 -4.46 8.99
C GLY A 74 1.59 -5.15 9.11
N PHE A 75 1.62 -6.46 9.24
CA PHE A 75 2.87 -7.22 9.28
C PHE A 75 3.63 -7.18 7.96
N LEU A 76 2.95 -7.46 6.84
CA LEU A 76 3.56 -7.46 5.52
C LEU A 76 4.13 -6.09 5.13
N SER A 77 3.54 -4.99 5.62
CA SER A 77 3.99 -3.63 5.30
C SER A 77 5.47 -3.38 5.62
N PHE A 78 6.04 -4.12 6.58
CA PHE A 78 7.45 -3.98 6.98
C PHE A 78 8.44 -4.80 6.13
N ILE A 79 7.96 -5.65 5.22
CA ILE A 79 8.83 -6.53 4.43
C ILE A 79 8.68 -6.34 2.92
N VAL A 80 8.11 -5.21 2.49
CA VAL A 80 7.80 -4.94 1.07
C VAL A 80 8.39 -3.62 0.55
N TRP A 81 9.04 -2.82 1.38
CA TRP A 81 9.48 -1.45 1.04
C TRP A 81 10.32 -1.34 -0.23
N GLY A 82 11.03 -2.40 -0.61
CA GLY A 82 11.96 -2.37 -1.75
C GLY A 82 11.28 -2.27 -3.11
N HIS A 83 9.95 -2.40 -3.19
CA HIS A 83 9.24 -2.16 -4.45
C HIS A 83 9.29 -0.67 -4.87
N HIS A 84 9.62 0.24 -3.95
CA HIS A 84 9.90 1.64 -4.28
C HIS A 84 11.28 1.86 -4.89
N MET A 85 12.07 0.79 -5.03
CA MET A 85 13.49 0.88 -5.36
C MET A 85 13.89 -0.06 -6.52
N PHE A 86 12.94 -0.55 -7.32
CA PHE A 86 13.23 -1.52 -8.37
C PHE A 86 14.24 -1.02 -9.42
N LEU A 87 14.26 0.29 -9.69
CA LEU A 87 15.15 0.91 -10.67
C LEU A 87 16.41 1.55 -10.06
N THR A 88 16.67 1.38 -8.77
CA THR A 88 17.86 1.95 -8.11
C THR A 88 19.15 1.15 -8.34
N GLY A 89 19.07 0.04 -9.05
CA GLY A 89 20.21 -0.85 -9.24
C GLY A 89 20.41 -1.88 -8.14
N MET A 90 19.33 -2.21 -7.39
CA MET A 90 19.39 -3.29 -6.40
C MET A 90 19.64 -4.65 -7.08
N ASN A 91 20.13 -5.60 -6.27
CA ASN A 91 20.32 -6.97 -6.73
C ASN A 91 19.00 -7.56 -7.29
N PRO A 92 19.00 -8.14 -8.52
CA PRO A 92 17.79 -8.69 -9.14
C PRO A 92 17.10 -9.77 -8.32
N PHE A 93 17.85 -10.59 -7.60
CA PHE A 93 17.26 -11.57 -6.67
C PHE A 93 16.46 -10.90 -5.57
N LEU A 94 17.00 -9.83 -4.99
CA LEU A 94 16.29 -9.05 -3.96
C LEU A 94 15.05 -8.36 -4.54
N GLY A 95 15.14 -7.86 -5.77
CA GLY A 95 13.99 -7.33 -6.51
C GLY A 95 12.87 -8.37 -6.66
N GLY A 96 13.22 -9.60 -7.02
CA GLY A 96 12.27 -10.72 -7.09
C GLY A 96 11.62 -11.06 -5.73
N VAL A 97 12.38 -11.00 -4.65
CA VAL A 97 11.84 -11.19 -3.29
C VAL A 97 10.84 -10.09 -2.95
N PHE A 98 11.14 -8.82 -3.24
CA PHE A 98 10.21 -7.71 -3.00
C PHE A 98 8.98 -7.76 -3.90
N THR A 99 9.09 -8.22 -5.14
CA THR A 99 7.95 -8.50 -6.01
C THR A 99 7.03 -9.53 -5.34
N PHE A 100 7.56 -10.65 -4.92
CA PHE A 100 6.77 -11.73 -4.29
C PHE A 100 6.10 -11.26 -2.99
N THR A 101 6.85 -10.64 -2.09
CA THR A 101 6.31 -10.16 -0.80
C THR A 101 5.25 -9.09 -1.00
N THR A 102 5.42 -8.20 -1.99
CA THR A 102 4.44 -7.16 -2.31
C THR A 102 3.16 -7.75 -2.89
N LEU A 103 3.25 -8.73 -3.79
CA LEU A 103 2.07 -9.43 -4.33
C LEU A 103 1.27 -10.16 -3.25
N LEU A 104 1.92 -10.63 -2.18
CA LEU A 104 1.22 -11.27 -1.05
C LEU A 104 0.23 -10.31 -0.36
N ILE A 105 0.44 -8.99 -0.39
CA ILE A 105 -0.50 -8.01 0.19
C ILE A 105 -1.83 -7.98 -0.56
N ALA A 106 -1.85 -8.36 -1.83
CA ALA A 106 -3.09 -8.42 -2.61
C ALA A 106 -4.11 -9.41 -2.00
N ILE A 107 -3.64 -10.50 -1.39
CA ILE A 107 -4.53 -11.52 -0.80
C ILE A 107 -5.36 -10.95 0.36
N PRO A 108 -4.78 -10.43 1.45
CA PRO A 108 -5.56 -9.87 2.54
C PRO A 108 -6.34 -8.62 2.13
N SER A 109 -5.86 -7.85 1.16
CA SER A 109 -6.59 -6.70 0.62
C SER A 109 -7.85 -7.13 -0.14
N ALA A 110 -7.78 -8.19 -0.95
CA ALA A 110 -8.94 -8.78 -1.61
C ALA A 110 -9.96 -9.33 -0.59
N VAL A 111 -9.50 -10.01 0.46
CA VAL A 111 -10.36 -10.48 1.55
C VAL A 111 -11.16 -9.33 2.16
N LYS A 112 -10.52 -8.18 2.42
CA LYS A 112 -11.22 -6.99 2.94
C LYS A 112 -12.25 -6.46 1.96
N ALA A 113 -11.90 -6.32 0.69
CA ALA A 113 -12.81 -5.84 -0.34
C ALA A 113 -14.06 -6.72 -0.45
N PHE A 114 -13.88 -8.04 -0.52
CA PHE A 114 -15.00 -8.99 -0.57
C PHE A 114 -15.86 -8.96 0.72
N ASN A 115 -15.23 -8.83 1.87
CA ASN A 115 -15.95 -8.76 3.15
C ASN A 115 -16.81 -7.49 3.25
N TYR A 116 -16.33 -6.34 2.75
CA TYR A 116 -17.14 -5.12 2.69
C TYR A 116 -18.35 -5.29 1.76
N ILE A 117 -18.12 -5.78 0.53
CA ILE A 117 -19.20 -6.02 -0.43
C ILE A 117 -20.23 -7.01 0.14
N THR A 118 -19.78 -8.09 0.77
CA THR A 118 -20.66 -9.12 1.35
C THR A 118 -21.40 -8.58 2.58
N THR A 119 -20.83 -7.67 3.34
CA THR A 119 -21.50 -7.01 4.46
C THR A 119 -22.67 -6.15 3.96
N ILE A 120 -22.47 -5.43 2.86
CA ILE A 120 -23.53 -4.63 2.23
C ILE A 120 -24.58 -5.52 1.56
N TRP A 121 -24.19 -6.67 1.01
CA TRP A 121 -25.04 -7.58 0.25
C TRP A 121 -26.23 -8.07 1.09
N LYS A 122 -27.45 -7.89 0.58
CA LYS A 122 -28.71 -8.23 1.30
C LYS A 122 -28.85 -7.56 2.66
N GLY A 123 -28.18 -6.46 2.92
CA GLY A 123 -28.38 -5.61 4.09
C GLY A 123 -29.58 -4.67 3.90
N ASN A 124 -30.15 -4.22 5.02
CA ASN A 124 -31.13 -3.12 4.98
C ASN A 124 -30.36 -1.78 5.03
N VAL A 125 -29.82 -1.40 3.88
CA VAL A 125 -28.88 -0.29 3.77
C VAL A 125 -29.56 1.06 3.90
N ILE A 126 -29.08 1.89 4.83
CA ILE A 126 -29.50 3.29 4.97
C ILE A 126 -28.43 4.15 4.26
N MET A 127 -28.84 4.87 3.23
CA MET A 127 -27.98 5.75 2.47
C MET A 127 -27.77 7.10 3.15
N THR A 128 -27.04 7.07 4.27
CA THR A 128 -26.54 8.29 4.91
C THR A 128 -25.36 8.87 4.15
N PRO A 129 -24.99 10.15 4.32
CA PRO A 129 -23.77 10.71 3.76
C PRO A 129 -22.54 9.88 4.12
N ALA A 130 -22.40 9.44 5.37
CA ALA A 130 -21.31 8.58 5.82
C ALA A 130 -21.26 7.25 5.04
N MET A 131 -22.43 6.62 4.78
CA MET A 131 -22.47 5.39 3.99
C MET A 131 -22.05 5.61 2.54
N LEU A 132 -22.41 6.74 1.94
CA LEU A 132 -22.00 7.10 0.58
C LEU A 132 -20.48 7.30 0.51
N PHE A 133 -19.88 7.97 1.48
CA PHE A 133 -18.43 8.09 1.59
C PHE A 133 -17.75 6.73 1.77
N CYS A 134 -18.31 5.84 2.58
CA CYS A 134 -17.76 4.49 2.74
C CYS A 134 -17.84 3.64 1.46
N ILE A 135 -18.94 3.74 0.69
CA ILE A 135 -19.05 3.07 -0.62
C ILE A 135 -17.98 3.63 -1.57
N GLY A 136 -17.79 4.94 -1.60
CA GLY A 136 -16.71 5.59 -2.34
C GLY A 136 -15.33 5.11 -1.91
N SER A 137 -15.09 5.03 -0.60
CA SER A 137 -13.84 4.53 -0.02
C SER A 137 -13.54 3.08 -0.45
N VAL A 138 -14.51 2.18 -0.36
CA VAL A 138 -14.34 0.79 -0.81
C VAL A 138 -14.10 0.72 -2.32
N SER A 139 -14.82 1.51 -3.11
CA SER A 139 -14.64 1.55 -4.57
C SER A 139 -13.24 2.02 -4.96
N THR A 140 -12.74 3.10 -4.34
CA THR A 140 -11.39 3.62 -4.60
C THR A 140 -10.31 2.68 -4.07
N PHE A 141 -10.54 2.00 -2.93
CA PHE A 141 -9.65 0.97 -2.42
C PHE A 141 -9.48 -0.19 -3.41
N ILE A 142 -10.57 -0.64 -4.03
CA ILE A 142 -10.52 -1.73 -5.02
C ILE A 142 -9.82 -1.27 -6.30
N SER A 143 -10.24 -0.14 -6.86
CA SER A 143 -9.67 0.35 -8.13
C SER A 143 -8.19 0.68 -8.01
N GLY A 144 -7.79 1.37 -6.93
CA GLY A 144 -6.40 1.67 -6.66
C GLY A 144 -5.58 0.41 -6.28
N GLY A 145 -6.20 -0.56 -5.59
CA GLY A 145 -5.55 -1.82 -5.26
C GLY A 145 -5.17 -2.64 -6.49
N VAL A 146 -6.00 -2.62 -7.55
CA VAL A 146 -5.68 -3.29 -8.83
C VAL A 146 -4.46 -2.68 -9.50
N THR A 147 -4.30 -1.34 -9.46
CA THR A 147 -3.10 -0.69 -9.99
C THR A 147 -1.84 -1.05 -9.19
N GLY A 148 -2.00 -1.35 -7.89
CA GLY A 148 -0.92 -1.82 -7.02
C GLY A 148 -0.36 -3.18 -7.43
N ILE A 149 -1.20 -4.09 -7.95
CA ILE A 149 -0.75 -5.39 -8.45
C ILE A 149 0.18 -5.22 -9.66
N ILE A 150 -0.13 -4.26 -10.55
CA ILE A 150 0.70 -3.93 -11.70
C ILE A 150 2.06 -3.39 -11.25
N LEU A 151 2.08 -2.45 -10.28
CA LEU A 151 3.31 -1.86 -9.75
C LEU A 151 4.13 -2.83 -8.88
N ALA A 152 3.51 -3.87 -8.34
CA ALA A 152 4.20 -4.87 -7.53
C ALA A 152 5.14 -5.75 -8.37
N ASP A 153 4.89 -5.89 -9.67
CA ASP A 153 5.74 -6.64 -10.58
C ASP A 153 6.89 -5.76 -11.06
N SER A 154 8.12 -6.13 -10.68
CA SER A 154 9.33 -5.40 -11.05
C SER A 154 9.51 -5.25 -12.57
N ALA A 155 9.06 -6.22 -13.36
CA ALA A 155 9.16 -6.15 -14.82
C ALA A 155 8.19 -5.12 -15.42
N LEU A 156 7.00 -4.99 -14.87
CA LEU A 156 6.02 -3.99 -15.29
C LEU A 156 6.38 -2.59 -14.76
N ASP A 157 6.95 -2.52 -13.55
CA ASP A 157 7.36 -1.26 -12.94
C ASP A 157 8.46 -0.52 -13.71
N ILE A 158 9.28 -1.23 -14.50
CA ILE A 158 10.30 -0.59 -15.36
C ILE A 158 9.71 0.57 -16.21
N SER A 159 8.50 0.41 -16.71
CA SER A 159 7.84 1.42 -17.55
C SER A 159 6.95 2.39 -16.76
N GLN A 160 6.61 2.05 -15.52
CA GLN A 160 5.66 2.81 -14.70
C GLN A 160 6.33 3.61 -13.58
N HIS A 161 7.56 3.21 -13.20
CA HIS A 161 8.33 3.84 -12.12
C HIS A 161 8.53 5.33 -12.38
N ASP A 162 8.39 6.15 -11.32
CA ASP A 162 8.51 7.61 -11.37
C ASP A 162 7.57 8.30 -12.37
N THR A 163 6.47 7.66 -12.73
CA THR A 163 5.41 8.24 -13.58
C THR A 163 4.19 8.64 -12.76
N TYR A 164 3.26 9.37 -13.38
CA TYR A 164 1.96 9.69 -12.77
C TYR A 164 1.10 8.45 -12.51
N PHE A 165 1.42 7.28 -13.09
CA PHE A 165 0.74 6.04 -12.75
C PHE A 165 0.98 5.64 -11.29
N VAL A 166 2.22 5.76 -10.81
CA VAL A 166 2.57 5.55 -9.39
C VAL A 166 1.87 6.60 -8.51
N VAL A 167 1.92 7.87 -8.92
CA VAL A 167 1.25 8.96 -8.19
C VAL A 167 -0.25 8.71 -8.09
N GLY A 168 -0.89 8.30 -9.19
CA GLY A 168 -2.30 7.94 -9.22
C GLY A 168 -2.61 6.77 -8.29
N HIS A 169 -1.77 5.72 -8.29
CA HIS A 169 -1.95 4.57 -7.43
C HIS A 169 -2.06 4.97 -5.95
N PHE A 170 -1.02 5.58 -5.39
CA PHE A 170 -1.01 5.86 -3.95
C PHE A 170 -2.00 6.95 -3.54
N HIS A 171 -2.30 7.92 -4.41
CA HIS A 171 -3.34 8.91 -4.12
C HIS A 171 -4.73 8.27 -4.08
N ILE A 172 -5.05 7.34 -4.98
CA ILE A 172 -6.34 6.66 -4.98
C ILE A 172 -6.44 5.70 -3.78
N VAL A 173 -5.42 4.87 -3.54
CA VAL A 173 -5.45 3.87 -2.45
C VAL A 173 -5.36 4.52 -1.07
N MET A 174 -4.44 5.45 -0.87
CA MET A 174 -4.21 6.04 0.44
C MET A 174 -4.93 7.39 0.58
N GLY A 175 -4.68 8.34 -0.32
CA GLY A 175 -5.19 9.69 -0.21
C GLY A 175 -6.73 9.74 -0.24
N ILE A 176 -7.34 9.27 -1.32
CA ILE A 176 -8.80 9.35 -1.51
C ILE A 176 -9.52 8.34 -0.61
N THR A 177 -9.06 7.08 -0.60
CA THR A 177 -9.71 6.03 0.22
C THR A 177 -9.70 6.38 1.70
N ALA A 178 -8.56 6.84 2.24
CA ALA A 178 -8.49 7.22 3.64
C ALA A 178 -9.34 8.46 3.94
N SER A 179 -9.29 9.48 3.10
CA SER A 179 -10.12 10.69 3.27
C SER A 179 -11.60 10.34 3.29
N LEU A 180 -12.09 9.56 2.32
CA LEU A 180 -13.50 9.14 2.27
C LEU A 180 -13.88 8.24 3.46
N GLY A 181 -12.96 7.43 3.98
CA GLY A 181 -13.23 6.58 5.15
C GLY A 181 -13.23 7.33 6.48
N MET A 182 -12.74 8.57 6.51
CA MET A 182 -12.69 9.42 7.70
C MET A 182 -13.90 10.37 7.82
N PHE A 183 -14.60 10.66 6.72
CA PHE A 183 -15.81 11.48 6.66
C PHE A 183 -17.09 10.65 6.67
#